data_b4ce67026b85b232e0a1f6fe4ab3504e
#
_entry.id   b4ce67026b85b232e0a1f6fe4ab3504e
#
_cell.length_a   1.000
_cell.length_b   1.000
_cell.length_c   1.000
_cell.angle_alpha   90.00
_cell.angle_beta   90.00
_cell.angle_gamma   90.00
#
_symmetry.space_group_name_H-M   'P 1'
#
loop_
_entity.id
_entity.type
_entity.pdbx_description
1 polymer ?
#
loop_
_entity_poly.entity_id
_entity_poly.type
_entity_poly.pdbx_seq_one_letter_code
_entity_poly.pdbx_strand_id
1 'polypeptide(L)'
;MTALFDLDGTILPWDTQKLFCHHVLRSHPWRRLFLLLFLPMLALAPILGAEGLKRVFLSFLWRMKESEVDQLARDFARLWLPSRAWPEMLEKIAWHKQRGDLTILISASPEPYVREIGRIL
;
A
#
# COMPACT_ATOMS: atom_id res chain seq x y z
N MET A 1 -2.37 15.94 22.10
CA MET A 1 -1.40 16.18 20.98
C MET A 1 -1.80 15.32 19.79
N THR A 2 -1.48 15.76 18.60
CA THR A 2 -1.72 15.00 17.36
C THR A 2 -0.39 14.63 16.75
N ALA A 3 -0.19 13.35 16.45
CA ALA A 3 1.00 12.84 15.80
C ALA A 3 0.67 12.34 14.39
N LEU A 4 1.41 12.80 13.39
CA LEU A 4 1.25 12.41 12.00
C LEU A 4 2.39 11.49 11.60
N PHE A 5 2.05 10.36 10.97
CA PHE A 5 3.03 9.38 10.50
C PHE A 5 2.83 9.13 9.00
N ASP A 6 3.90 9.26 8.24
CA ASP A 6 3.94 8.85 6.84
C ASP A 6 4.21 7.34 6.76
N LEU A 7 3.70 6.69 5.71
CA LEU A 7 3.84 5.25 5.54
C LEU A 7 5.10 4.88 4.75
N ASP A 8 5.15 5.32 3.48
CA ASP A 8 6.22 4.91 2.57
C ASP A 8 7.55 5.59 2.91
N GLY A 9 8.58 4.79 3.18
CA GLY A 9 9.90 5.28 3.56
C GLY A 9 10.02 5.76 5.00
N THR A 10 8.93 5.72 5.79
CA THR A 10 8.93 6.13 7.20
C THR A 10 8.59 4.97 8.14
N ILE A 11 7.38 4.42 8.07
CA ILE A 11 6.99 3.22 8.83
C ILE A 11 7.54 1.98 8.14
N LEU A 12 7.37 1.89 6.83
CA LEU A 12 7.90 0.83 5.99
C LEU A 12 9.06 1.37 5.15
N PRO A 13 10.17 0.60 4.99
CA PRO A 13 11.38 1.09 4.32
C PRO A 13 11.24 1.29 2.81
N TRP A 14 10.19 0.74 2.19
CA TRP A 14 10.03 0.72 0.74
C TRP A 14 8.69 1.27 0.28
N ASP A 15 8.58 1.46 -1.04
CA ASP A 15 7.33 1.76 -1.71
C ASP A 15 6.33 0.61 -1.53
N THR A 16 5.31 0.83 -0.71
CA THR A 16 4.31 -0.19 -0.38
C THR A 16 3.47 -0.60 -1.59
N GLN A 17 3.32 0.26 -2.58
CA GLN A 17 2.58 -0.07 -3.80
C GLN A 17 3.25 -1.21 -4.57
N LYS A 18 4.58 -1.20 -4.67
CA LYS A 18 5.33 -2.29 -5.30
C LYS A 18 5.23 -3.58 -4.50
N LEU A 19 5.32 -3.50 -3.19
CA LEU A 19 5.17 -4.65 -2.29
C LEU A 19 3.77 -5.25 -2.40
N PHE A 20 2.74 -4.42 -2.44
CA PHE A 20 1.36 -4.87 -2.59
C PHE A 20 1.12 -5.53 -3.95
N CYS A 21 1.66 -4.95 -5.02
CA CYS A 21 1.63 -5.55 -6.35
C CYS A 21 2.25 -6.95 -6.34
N HIS A 22 3.43 -7.09 -5.75
CA HIS A 22 4.11 -8.38 -5.61
C HIS A 22 3.26 -9.38 -4.85
N HIS A 23 2.64 -8.97 -3.75
CA HIS A 23 1.76 -9.81 -2.94
C HIS A 23 0.56 -10.33 -3.73
N VAL A 24 -0.12 -9.44 -4.47
CA VAL A 24 -1.27 -9.81 -5.32
C VAL A 24 -0.86 -10.76 -6.44
N LEU A 25 0.24 -10.48 -7.13
CA LEU A 25 0.72 -11.31 -8.24
C LEU A 25 1.21 -12.68 -7.77
N ARG A 26 1.68 -12.77 -6.54
CA ARG A 26 2.06 -14.05 -5.94
C ARG A 26 0.84 -14.94 -5.67
N SER A 27 -0.27 -14.35 -5.27
CA SER A 27 -1.54 -15.05 -5.04
C SER A 27 -2.29 -15.34 -6.34
N HIS A 28 -2.14 -14.47 -7.35
CA HIS A 28 -2.81 -14.54 -8.64
C HIS A 28 -1.81 -14.35 -9.79
N PRO A 29 -0.95 -15.36 -10.09
CA PRO A 29 0.15 -15.19 -11.05
C PRO A 29 -0.31 -14.80 -12.46
N TRP A 30 -1.50 -15.22 -12.88
CA TRP A 30 -2.07 -14.91 -14.20
C TRP A 30 -2.33 -13.39 -14.39
N ARG A 31 -2.44 -12.62 -13.32
CA ARG A 31 -2.63 -11.17 -13.40
C ARG A 31 -1.41 -10.41 -13.91
N ARG A 32 -0.25 -11.05 -13.97
CA ARG A 32 0.93 -10.47 -14.64
C ARG A 32 0.65 -10.11 -16.09
N LEU A 33 -0.26 -10.83 -16.77
CA LEU A 33 -0.66 -10.53 -18.13
C LEU A 33 -1.32 -9.16 -18.26
N PHE A 34 -2.05 -8.70 -17.25
CA PHE A 34 -2.64 -7.35 -17.26
C PHE A 34 -1.57 -6.26 -17.25
N LEU A 35 -0.49 -6.44 -16.51
CA LEU A 35 0.64 -5.51 -16.53
C LEU A 35 1.29 -5.45 -17.91
N LEU A 36 1.46 -6.60 -18.57
CA LEU A 36 2.03 -6.65 -19.92
C LEU A 36 1.12 -5.95 -20.95
N LEU A 37 -0.20 -6.12 -20.84
CA LEU A 37 -1.17 -5.48 -21.74
C LEU A 37 -1.16 -3.96 -21.60
N PHE A 38 -0.93 -3.45 -20.39
CA PHE A 38 -0.93 -2.02 -20.10
C PHE A 38 0.47 -1.39 -20.19
N LEU A 39 1.52 -2.19 -20.36
CA LEU A 39 2.90 -1.71 -20.46
C LEU A 39 3.11 -0.65 -21.55
N PRO A 40 2.54 -0.79 -22.79
CA PRO A 40 2.67 0.23 -23.83
C PRO A 40 2.12 1.60 -23.40
N MET A 41 1.18 1.65 -22.46
CA MET A 41 0.63 2.92 -21.96
C MET A 41 1.66 3.74 -21.18
N LEU A 42 2.75 3.13 -20.73
CA LEU A 42 3.87 3.84 -20.10
C LEU A 42 4.56 4.80 -21.08
N ALA A 43 4.52 4.50 -22.38
CA ALA A 43 5.03 5.41 -23.41
C ALA A 43 4.25 6.72 -23.48
N LEU A 44 3.02 6.74 -22.98
CA LEU A 44 2.16 7.92 -22.87
C LEU A 44 2.31 8.66 -21.54
N ALA A 45 3.32 8.32 -20.75
CA ALA A 45 3.56 8.90 -19.44
C ALA A 45 3.50 10.46 -19.40
N PRO A 46 4.09 11.20 -20.37
CA PRO A 46 4.01 12.66 -20.37
C PRO A 46 2.58 13.19 -20.54
N ILE A 47 1.69 12.40 -21.18
CA ILE A 47 0.29 12.77 -21.41
C ILE A 47 -0.57 12.38 -20.22
N LEU A 48 -0.30 11.19 -19.62
CA LEU A 48 -1.09 10.64 -18.53
C LEU A 48 -0.84 11.34 -17.19
N GLY A 49 0.39 11.85 -16.98
CA GLY A 49 0.80 12.42 -15.71
C GLY A 49 0.94 11.36 -14.59
N ALA A 50 1.20 11.81 -13.36
CA ALA A 50 1.41 10.92 -12.21
C ALA A 50 0.18 10.06 -11.88
N GLU A 51 -1.03 10.65 -11.93
CA GLU A 51 -2.28 9.94 -11.66
C GLU A 51 -2.56 8.85 -12.70
N GLY A 52 -2.35 9.15 -13.99
CA GLY A 52 -2.53 8.18 -15.06
C GLY A 52 -1.57 7.01 -14.95
N LEU A 53 -0.30 7.27 -14.65
CA LEU A 53 0.70 6.23 -14.42
C LEU A 53 0.34 5.32 -13.24
N LYS A 54 -0.16 5.91 -12.17
CA LYS A 54 -0.62 5.16 -10.99
C LYS A 54 -1.77 4.22 -11.33
N ARG A 55 -2.73 4.68 -12.13
CA ARG A 55 -3.84 3.86 -12.60
C ARG A 55 -3.35 2.70 -13.48
N VAL A 56 -2.40 2.94 -14.37
CA VAL A 56 -1.78 1.89 -15.20
C VAL A 56 -1.08 0.87 -14.30
N PHE A 57 -0.32 1.33 -13.33
CA PHE A 57 0.37 0.44 -12.39
C PHE A 57 -0.61 -0.42 -11.58
N LEU A 58 -1.80 0.09 -11.26
CA LEU A 58 -2.82 -0.65 -10.53
C LEU A 58 -3.69 -1.56 -11.41
N SER A 59 -3.37 -1.67 -12.70
CA SER A 59 -4.13 -2.50 -13.66
C SER A 59 -4.20 -3.98 -13.25
N PHE A 60 -3.26 -4.47 -12.45
CA PHE A 60 -3.28 -5.84 -11.94
C PHE A 60 -4.49 -6.13 -11.04
N LEU A 61 -5.18 -5.10 -10.55
CA LEU A 61 -6.42 -5.21 -9.77
C LEU A 61 -7.69 -5.15 -10.64
N TRP A 62 -7.54 -4.98 -11.96
CA TRP A 62 -8.66 -4.81 -12.87
C TRP A 62 -9.66 -5.98 -12.77
N ARG A 63 -10.95 -5.63 -12.70
CA ARG A 63 -12.07 -6.59 -12.53
C ARG A 63 -12.02 -7.46 -11.27
N MET A 64 -11.16 -7.15 -10.33
CA MET A 64 -11.18 -7.81 -9.04
C MET A 64 -12.33 -7.25 -8.20
N LYS A 65 -13.07 -8.13 -7.52
CA LYS A 65 -14.12 -7.71 -6.60
C LYS A 65 -13.53 -6.94 -5.42
N GLU A 66 -14.26 -5.94 -4.95
CA GLU A 66 -13.83 -5.12 -3.81
C GLU A 66 -13.53 -5.98 -2.57
N SER A 67 -14.36 -7.01 -2.31
CA SER A 67 -14.13 -7.95 -1.20
C SER A 67 -12.82 -8.73 -1.34
N GLU A 68 -12.41 -9.08 -2.55
CA GLU A 68 -11.14 -9.75 -2.82
C GLU A 68 -9.96 -8.79 -2.59
N VAL A 69 -10.07 -7.55 -3.05
CA VAL A 69 -9.05 -6.52 -2.83
C VAL A 69 -8.89 -6.26 -1.33
N ASP A 70 -9.99 -6.15 -0.59
CA ASP A 70 -9.97 -5.93 0.86
C ASP A 70 -9.32 -7.11 1.60
N GLN A 71 -9.59 -8.34 1.18
CA GLN A 71 -8.97 -9.53 1.78
C GLN A 71 -7.46 -9.55 1.51
N LEU A 72 -7.05 -9.28 0.28
CA LEU A 72 -5.63 -9.20 -0.08
C LEU A 72 -4.93 -8.08 0.69
N ALA A 73 -5.60 -6.95 0.88
CA ALA A 73 -5.07 -5.84 1.66
C ALA A 73 -4.89 -6.21 3.14
N ARG A 74 -5.83 -6.92 3.74
CA ARG A 74 -5.72 -7.43 5.12
C ARG A 74 -4.55 -8.41 5.25
N ASP A 75 -4.45 -9.35 4.35
CA ASP A 75 -3.37 -10.35 4.36
C ASP A 75 -2.01 -9.69 4.16
N PHE A 76 -1.93 -8.72 3.25
CA PHE A 76 -0.74 -7.91 3.01
C PHE A 76 -0.30 -7.18 4.28
N ALA A 77 -1.22 -6.47 4.93
CA ALA A 77 -0.92 -5.70 6.13
C ALA A 77 -0.45 -6.60 7.28
N ARG A 78 -1.11 -7.74 7.49
CA ARG A 78 -0.74 -8.70 8.53
C ARG A 78 0.63 -9.34 8.30
N LEU A 79 0.96 -9.63 7.04
CA LEU A 79 2.22 -10.28 6.68
C LEU A 79 3.39 -9.30 6.70
N TRP A 80 3.23 -8.14 6.04
CA TRP A 80 4.35 -7.25 5.75
C TRP A 80 4.62 -6.23 6.86
N LEU A 81 3.59 -5.79 7.58
CA LEU A 81 3.78 -4.77 8.61
C LEU A 81 4.71 -5.24 9.74
N PRO A 82 4.46 -6.39 10.40
CA PRO A 82 5.34 -6.84 11.49
C PRO A 82 6.76 -7.15 11.04
N SER A 83 6.92 -7.68 9.81
CA SER A 83 8.22 -8.14 9.31
C SER A 83 9.05 -7.06 8.64
N ARG A 84 8.42 -5.97 8.18
CA ARG A 84 9.07 -4.94 7.36
C ARG A 84 9.06 -3.55 7.95
N ALA A 85 8.18 -3.27 8.91
CA ALA A 85 8.13 -1.98 9.56
C ALA A 85 9.38 -1.74 10.42
N TRP A 86 9.83 -0.47 10.46
CA TRP A 86 10.91 -0.08 11.34
C TRP A 86 10.47 -0.20 12.81
N PRO A 87 11.17 -0.99 13.64
CA PRO A 87 10.80 -1.16 15.05
C PRO A 87 10.68 0.16 15.81
N GLU A 88 11.59 1.09 15.56
CA GLU A 88 11.62 2.40 16.21
C GLU A 88 10.33 3.20 15.91
N MET A 89 9.80 3.06 14.71
CA MET A 89 8.56 3.73 14.33
C MET A 89 7.35 3.11 15.02
N LEU A 90 7.31 1.79 15.13
CA LEU A 90 6.25 1.09 15.85
C LEU A 90 6.24 1.45 17.33
N GLU A 91 7.41 1.52 17.95
CA GLU A 91 7.56 1.95 19.33
C GLU A 91 7.09 3.40 19.53
N LYS A 92 7.43 4.29 18.61
CA LYS A 92 7.01 5.69 18.66
C LYS A 92 5.50 5.84 18.55
N ILE A 93 4.87 5.08 17.65
CA ILE A 93 3.42 5.06 17.50
C ILE A 93 2.77 4.56 18.80
N ALA A 94 3.27 3.44 19.35
CA ALA A 94 2.77 2.89 20.59
C ALA A 94 2.89 3.88 21.75
N TRP A 95 4.01 4.60 21.84
CA TRP A 95 4.22 5.63 22.86
C TRP A 95 3.17 6.74 22.80
N HIS A 96 2.87 7.26 21.59
CA HIS A 96 1.83 8.27 21.41
C HIS A 96 0.45 7.74 21.79
N LYS A 97 0.13 6.51 21.41
CA LYS A 97 -1.15 5.89 21.74
C LYS A 97 -1.34 5.69 23.25
N GLN A 98 -0.28 5.28 23.95
CA GLN A 98 -0.33 5.13 25.41
C GLN A 98 -0.58 6.46 26.13
N ARG A 99 -0.16 7.58 25.54
CA ARG A 99 -0.41 8.91 26.07
C ARG A 99 -1.81 9.45 25.76
N GLY A 100 -2.58 8.73 24.96
CA GLY A 100 -3.88 9.20 24.48
C GLY A 100 -3.80 10.24 23.36
N ASP A 101 -2.64 10.39 22.71
CA ASP A 101 -2.47 11.29 21.58
C ASP A 101 -3.24 10.76 20.36
N LEU A 102 -3.82 11.66 19.56
CA LEU A 102 -4.40 11.28 18.27
C LEU A 102 -3.27 10.95 17.29
N THR A 103 -3.26 9.72 16.77
CA THR A 103 -2.28 9.29 15.78
C THR A 103 -2.95 9.16 14.42
N ILE A 104 -2.36 9.78 13.40
CA ILE A 104 -2.90 9.82 12.04
C ILE A 104 -1.84 9.27 11.07
N LEU A 105 -2.26 8.27 10.27
CA LEU A 105 -1.45 7.73 9.20
C LEU A 105 -1.75 8.49 7.91
N ILE A 106 -0.71 9.01 7.27
CA ILE A 106 -0.80 9.73 6.01
C ILE A 106 -0.07 8.94 4.93
N SER A 107 -0.72 8.75 3.79
CA SER A 107 -0.09 8.10 2.65
C SER A 107 -0.76 8.50 1.34
N ALA A 108 0.03 8.60 0.28
CA ALA A 108 -0.46 8.73 -1.09
C ALA A 108 -0.70 7.36 -1.74
N SER A 109 -0.47 6.28 -1.04
CA SER A 109 -0.66 4.91 -1.51
C SER A 109 -2.13 4.49 -1.54
N PRO A 110 -2.49 3.40 -2.28
CA PRO A 110 -3.88 2.95 -2.37
C PRO A 110 -4.55 2.69 -1.03
N GLU A 111 -5.73 3.24 -0.85
CA GLU A 111 -6.51 3.21 0.38
C GLU A 111 -6.74 1.80 0.97
N PRO A 112 -7.04 0.74 0.17
CA PRO A 112 -7.37 -0.54 0.75
C PRO A 112 -6.36 -1.07 1.74
N TYR A 113 -5.07 -1.07 1.41
CA TYR A 113 -4.06 -1.58 2.34
C TYR A 113 -3.61 -0.53 3.36
N VAL A 114 -3.63 0.76 3.02
CA VAL A 114 -3.33 1.84 3.98
C VAL A 114 -4.32 1.82 5.14
N ARG A 115 -5.60 1.63 4.83
CA ARG A 115 -6.66 1.49 5.83
C ARG A 115 -6.42 0.29 6.75
N GLU A 116 -6.06 -0.86 6.20
CA GLU A 116 -5.79 -2.06 6.98
C GLU A 116 -4.54 -1.92 7.85
N ILE A 117 -3.49 -1.29 7.35
CA ILE A 117 -2.30 -0.96 8.14
C ILE A 117 -2.68 -0.04 9.31
N GLY A 118 -3.48 0.98 9.05
CA GLY A 118 -3.95 1.89 10.08
C GLY A 118 -4.74 1.19 11.19
N ARG A 119 -5.52 0.17 10.86
CA ARG A 119 -6.26 -0.63 11.85
C ARG A 119 -5.34 -1.46 12.74
N ILE A 120 -4.25 -1.97 12.21
CA ILE A 120 -3.29 -2.77 12.99
C ILE A 120 -2.47 -1.87 13.93
N LEU A 121 -2.09 -0.70 13.45
CA LEU A 121 -1.36 0.29 14.25
C LEU A 121 -2.28 0.97 15.27
#